data_9a5f7ac9a78039d250791c33fcb2fc1a
#
_entry.id   9a5f7ac9a78039d250791c33fcb2fc1a
#
_cell.length_a   1.000
_cell.length_b   1.000
_cell.length_c   1.000
_cell.angle_alpha   90.00
_cell.angle_beta   90.00
_cell.angle_gamma   90.00
#
_symmetry.space_group_name_H-M   'P 1'
#
loop_
_entity.id
_entity.type
_entity.pdbx_description
1 polymer ?
#
loop_
_entity_poly.entity_id
_entity_poly.type
_entity_poly.pdbx_seq_one_letter_code
_entity_poly.pdbx_strand_id
1 'polypeptide(L)'
;GIEASLRRLSHYDFWQDRIRKSILLDSKADLLIYGMAEAPLLELAQRLASLPKEARASGVSREYLLGIPSTVIAKSDSSGSKPQSTTASTSPLSSGSIAELPSHEDILQDESKLMELSLAMEDHLLNGSRSGVRLQQRTGNRILQVEPPHRGLSTEELDELYSLPFSREAHPRYREKIPALDTIRFSITTHRGCAGGCSFCSLTLHQGRRIRSRSFQSIIDEVEKLSKHPQWRGVLSDLGAATANMWQASCEADWRLPSAGNADEDADEDGGLKAHSAASLCSRKSCLYPKPCPHFKAGQGALLQVMKRIDSLPFLKRLRVSSGVRHDLALLHDGYIKELLRSYVGGQLKIAQIGRASCRERVYTKV
;
A
#
# COMPACT_ATOMS: atom_id res chain seq x y z
N GLY A 1 9.85 -2.30 2.32
CA GLY A 1 8.90 -2.74 3.34
C GLY A 1 8.25 -1.57 4.06
N ILE A 2 7.47 -1.84 5.12
CA ILE A 2 6.68 -0.82 5.84
C ILE A 2 7.56 0.29 6.44
N GLU A 3 8.74 -0.06 6.92
CA GLU A 3 9.74 0.88 7.46
C GLU A 3 10.12 1.94 6.41
N ALA A 4 10.40 1.52 5.18
CA ALA A 4 10.70 2.42 4.08
C ALA A 4 9.52 3.36 3.77
N SER A 5 8.29 2.87 3.89
CA SER A 5 7.10 3.69 3.66
C SER A 5 6.90 4.77 4.73
N LEU A 6 7.19 4.44 5.99
CA LEU A 6 6.97 5.35 7.12
C LEU A 6 8.11 6.34 7.34
N ARG A 7 9.35 5.92 7.06
CA ARG A 7 10.58 6.67 7.39
C ARG A 7 11.31 7.19 6.15
N ARG A 8 10.60 7.39 5.04
CA ARG A 8 11.19 7.88 3.78
C ARG A 8 11.62 9.34 3.81
N LEU A 9 11.05 10.13 4.71
CA LEU A 9 11.39 11.52 5.01
C LEU A 9 11.62 11.69 6.51
N SER A 10 11.70 12.93 7.00
CA SER A 10 11.74 13.20 8.45
C SER A 10 10.53 12.56 9.14
N HIS A 11 10.74 11.97 10.28
CA HIS A 11 9.71 11.26 11.01
C HIS A 11 9.97 11.31 12.51
N TYR A 12 8.90 11.17 13.31
CA TYR A 12 8.98 11.04 14.74
C TYR A 12 9.24 9.58 15.12
N ASP A 13 10.32 9.34 15.86
CA ASP A 13 10.65 8.05 16.44
C ASP A 13 10.08 7.98 17.86
N PHE A 14 8.96 7.31 18.00
CA PHE A 14 8.23 7.16 19.25
C PHE A 14 9.07 6.51 20.37
N TRP A 15 9.95 5.55 20.01
CA TRP A 15 10.77 4.86 21.01
C TRP A 15 11.89 5.71 21.57
N GLN A 16 12.44 6.61 20.75
CA GLN A 16 13.54 7.49 21.11
C GLN A 16 13.07 8.89 21.46
N ASP A 17 11.76 9.16 21.36
CA ASP A 17 11.11 10.44 21.61
C ASP A 17 11.85 11.60 20.88
N ARG A 18 12.06 11.44 19.59
CA ARG A 18 12.77 12.44 18.78
C ARG A 18 12.43 12.38 17.29
N ILE A 19 12.61 13.50 16.63
CA ILE A 19 12.53 13.60 15.17
C ILE A 19 13.84 13.09 14.56
N ARG A 20 13.72 12.18 13.59
CA ARG A 20 14.83 11.57 12.87
C ARG A 20 14.80 11.93 11.40
N LYS A 21 15.96 11.86 10.76
CA LYS A 21 16.14 11.97 9.32
C LYS A 21 15.54 10.76 8.60
N SER A 22 15.43 10.89 7.27
CA SER A 22 15.07 9.75 6.41
C SER A 22 15.98 8.54 6.64
N ILE A 23 15.37 7.35 6.67
CA ILE A 23 16.13 6.08 6.73
C ILE A 23 17.05 5.88 5.52
N LEU A 24 16.77 6.53 4.38
CA LEU A 24 17.67 6.54 3.22
C LEU A 24 19.03 7.11 3.57
N LEU A 25 19.06 8.21 4.34
CA LEU A 25 20.30 8.84 4.76
C LEU A 25 21.02 8.03 5.85
N ASP A 26 20.26 7.49 6.80
CA ASP A 26 20.79 6.66 7.89
C ASP A 26 21.43 5.36 7.36
N SER A 27 20.78 4.71 6.39
CA SER A 27 21.27 3.47 5.79
C SER A 27 22.36 3.67 4.74
N LYS A 28 22.57 4.92 4.29
CA LYS A 28 23.50 5.27 3.18
C LYS A 28 23.19 4.52 1.88
N ALA A 29 21.94 4.08 1.70
CA ALA A 29 21.51 3.43 0.47
C ALA A 29 21.41 4.44 -0.69
N ASP A 30 21.55 3.97 -1.92
CA ASP A 30 21.45 4.83 -3.12
C ASP A 30 20.00 5.17 -3.46
N LEU A 31 19.09 4.24 -3.18
CA LEU A 31 17.68 4.31 -3.48
C LEU A 31 16.86 3.69 -2.36
N LEU A 32 15.70 4.27 -2.07
CA LEU A 32 14.69 3.69 -1.21
C LEU A 32 13.42 3.47 -2.02
N ILE A 33 12.84 2.27 -1.95
CA ILE A 33 11.53 1.96 -2.54
C ILE A 33 10.50 1.88 -1.42
N TYR A 34 9.43 2.68 -1.51
CA TYR A 34 8.34 2.71 -0.56
C TYR A 34 7.05 2.10 -1.12
N GLY A 35 6.11 1.77 -0.26
CA GLY A 35 4.87 1.11 -0.68
C GLY A 35 5.08 -0.36 -1.05
N MET A 36 4.23 -0.87 -1.92
CA MET A 36 4.37 -2.20 -2.51
C MET A 36 5.39 -2.12 -3.63
N ALA A 37 6.49 -2.86 -3.47
CA ALA A 37 7.73 -2.60 -4.19
C ALA A 37 7.90 -3.40 -5.49
N GLU A 38 7.00 -4.31 -5.84
CA GLU A 38 7.21 -5.29 -6.91
C GLU A 38 7.45 -4.62 -8.27
N ALA A 39 6.55 -3.76 -8.71
CA ALA A 39 6.70 -3.08 -10.01
C ALA A 39 7.90 -2.10 -10.04
N PRO A 40 8.11 -1.22 -9.04
CA PRO A 40 9.29 -0.37 -8.99
C PRO A 40 10.61 -1.16 -8.95
N LEU A 41 10.64 -2.31 -8.27
CA LEU A 41 11.82 -3.16 -8.21
C LEU A 41 12.10 -3.81 -9.58
N LEU A 42 11.07 -4.26 -10.27
CA LEU A 42 11.20 -4.83 -11.60
C LEU A 42 11.73 -3.78 -12.60
N GLU A 43 11.15 -2.57 -12.56
CA GLU A 43 11.63 -1.46 -13.41
C GLU A 43 13.09 -1.10 -13.12
N LEU A 44 13.46 -1.02 -11.85
CA LEU A 44 14.85 -0.80 -11.43
C LEU A 44 15.76 -1.90 -11.98
N ALA A 45 15.38 -3.17 -11.84
CA ALA A 45 16.17 -4.30 -12.32
C ALA A 45 16.34 -4.27 -13.84
N GLN A 46 15.29 -3.94 -14.60
CA GLN A 46 15.33 -3.80 -16.06
C GLN A 46 16.25 -2.65 -16.48
N ARG A 47 16.14 -1.48 -15.84
CA ARG A 47 17.04 -0.35 -16.11
C ARG A 47 18.51 -0.72 -15.86
N LEU A 48 18.80 -1.36 -14.71
CA LEU A 48 20.15 -1.81 -14.40
C LEU A 48 20.66 -2.89 -15.37
N ALA A 49 19.81 -3.80 -15.81
CA ALA A 49 20.17 -4.84 -16.78
C ALA A 49 20.50 -4.28 -18.16
N SER A 50 19.85 -3.16 -18.56
CA SER A 50 20.12 -2.50 -19.85
C SER A 50 21.44 -1.72 -19.90
N LEU A 51 22.06 -1.45 -18.74
CA LEU A 51 23.36 -0.77 -18.70
C LEU A 51 24.51 -1.69 -19.15
N PRO A 52 25.51 -1.16 -19.89
CA PRO A 52 26.74 -1.85 -20.16
C PRO A 52 27.42 -2.35 -18.87
N LYS A 53 28.14 -3.47 -18.97
CA LYS A 53 28.84 -4.07 -17.80
C LYS A 53 29.81 -3.08 -17.14
N GLU A 54 30.51 -2.32 -17.96
CA GLU A 54 31.49 -1.32 -17.55
C GLU A 54 30.83 -0.18 -16.74
N ALA A 55 29.67 0.30 -17.20
CA ALA A 55 28.89 1.32 -16.49
C ALA A 55 28.34 0.83 -15.15
N ARG A 56 27.98 -0.47 -15.07
CA ARG A 56 27.57 -1.08 -13.80
C ARG A 56 28.73 -1.22 -12.80
N ALA A 57 29.92 -1.54 -13.30
CA ALA A 57 31.12 -1.71 -12.47
C ALA A 57 31.69 -0.38 -11.94
N SER A 58 31.57 0.71 -12.71
CA SER A 58 32.04 2.06 -12.30
C SER A 58 31.09 2.79 -11.35
N GLY A 59 29.92 2.24 -11.10
CA GLY A 59 28.86 2.83 -10.28
C GLY A 59 27.77 3.50 -11.13
N VAL A 60 26.53 3.27 -10.74
CA VAL A 60 25.35 3.82 -11.44
C VAL A 60 25.09 5.24 -10.97
N SER A 61 25.03 6.20 -11.90
CA SER A 61 24.63 7.56 -11.57
C SER A 61 23.21 7.58 -10.95
N ARG A 62 23.04 8.35 -9.88
CA ARG A 62 21.73 8.52 -9.24
C ARG A 62 20.69 9.12 -10.17
N GLU A 63 21.09 9.89 -11.15
CA GLU A 63 20.21 10.46 -12.17
C GLU A 63 19.51 9.37 -12.99
N TYR A 64 20.19 8.24 -13.20
CA TYR A 64 19.61 7.08 -13.89
C TYR A 64 18.49 6.39 -13.09
N LEU A 65 18.43 6.62 -11.79
CA LEU A 65 17.42 6.07 -10.89
C LEU A 65 16.19 6.99 -10.74
N LEU A 66 16.23 8.20 -11.36
CA LEU A 66 15.13 9.16 -11.31
C LEU A 66 13.90 8.68 -12.09
N GLY A 67 12.72 9.12 -11.66
CA GLY A 67 11.47 8.86 -12.35
C GLY A 67 10.92 7.45 -12.17
N ILE A 68 11.55 6.59 -11.36
CA ILE A 68 10.96 5.30 -10.97
C ILE A 68 9.88 5.58 -9.92
N PRO A 69 8.62 5.22 -10.16
CA PRO A 69 7.55 5.45 -9.18
C PRO A 69 7.83 4.81 -7.83
N SER A 70 7.28 5.37 -6.76
CA SER A 70 7.46 4.86 -5.39
C SER A 70 8.91 4.81 -4.92
N THR A 71 9.77 5.69 -5.42
CA THR A 71 11.17 5.76 -4.98
C THR A 71 11.51 7.06 -4.28
N VAL A 72 12.57 7.02 -3.48
CA VAL A 72 13.22 8.20 -2.90
C VAL A 72 14.71 8.14 -3.18
N ILE A 73 15.27 9.24 -3.63
CA ILE A 73 16.70 9.41 -3.83
C ILE A 73 17.20 10.64 -3.09
N ALA A 74 18.48 10.63 -2.72
CA ALA A 74 19.16 11.76 -2.11
C ALA A 74 20.11 12.42 -3.12
N LYS A 75 19.88 13.70 -3.44
CA LYS A 75 20.74 14.53 -4.29
C LYS A 75 21.61 15.45 -3.42
N SER A 76 22.75 15.89 -3.93
CA SER A 76 23.52 16.99 -3.31
C SER A 76 22.80 18.30 -3.57
N ASP A 77 22.69 19.14 -2.55
CA ASP A 77 22.19 20.50 -2.72
C ASP A 77 23.30 21.36 -3.31
N SER A 78 23.26 21.59 -4.61
CA SER A 78 24.21 22.45 -5.32
C SER A 78 23.80 23.92 -5.33
N SER A 79 22.62 24.25 -4.77
CA SER A 79 22.03 25.60 -4.92
C SER A 79 22.62 26.65 -4.01
N GLY A 80 23.36 26.29 -2.95
CA GLY A 80 24.03 27.25 -2.03
C GLY A 80 23.11 28.31 -1.40
N SER A 81 21.83 28.33 -1.76
CA SER A 81 20.85 29.32 -1.31
C SER A 81 20.24 28.90 0.03
N LYS A 82 20.25 29.86 0.98
CA LYS A 82 19.46 29.72 2.22
C LYS A 82 18.00 29.43 1.89
N PRO A 83 17.34 28.56 2.65
CA PRO A 83 15.94 28.27 2.45
C PRO A 83 15.11 29.55 2.58
N GLN A 84 14.47 29.97 1.49
CA GLN A 84 13.34 30.88 1.61
C GLN A 84 12.16 30.05 2.09
N SER A 85 11.58 30.41 3.22
CA SER A 85 10.34 29.84 3.74
C SER A 85 9.21 30.19 2.77
N THR A 86 8.97 29.34 1.79
CA THR A 86 7.76 29.40 0.97
C THR A 86 6.67 28.64 1.70
N THR A 87 5.70 29.39 2.23
CA THR A 87 4.42 28.84 2.67
C THR A 87 3.83 27.99 1.54
N ALA A 88 3.44 26.77 1.87
CA ALA A 88 2.83 25.86 0.92
C ALA A 88 1.70 26.57 0.16
N SER A 89 1.88 26.76 -1.14
CA SER A 89 0.86 27.34 -2.00
C SER A 89 -0.31 26.38 -2.09
N THR A 90 -1.50 26.83 -1.73
CA THR A 90 -2.76 26.09 -1.85
C THR A 90 -3.28 25.99 -3.30
N SER A 91 -2.51 26.44 -4.28
CA SER A 91 -2.86 26.33 -5.70
C SER A 91 -2.66 24.88 -6.19
N PRO A 92 -3.57 24.36 -7.04
CA PRO A 92 -3.41 23.03 -7.62
C PRO A 92 -2.12 22.97 -8.45
N LEU A 93 -1.20 22.07 -8.05
CA LEU A 93 0.05 21.86 -8.75
C LEU A 93 -0.19 21.12 -10.07
N SER A 94 0.46 21.58 -11.15
CA SER A 94 0.42 20.92 -12.45
C SER A 94 1.10 19.56 -12.41
N SER A 95 0.70 18.64 -13.29
CA SER A 95 1.34 17.33 -13.43
C SER A 95 2.84 17.48 -13.66
N GLY A 96 3.65 16.70 -12.91
CA GLY A 96 5.11 16.77 -12.97
C GLY A 96 5.75 17.88 -12.13
N SER A 97 4.97 18.70 -11.41
CA SER A 97 5.49 19.73 -10.51
C SER A 97 6.17 19.12 -9.27
N ILE A 98 6.98 19.95 -8.61
CA ILE A 98 7.67 19.61 -7.38
C ILE A 98 7.03 20.43 -6.24
N ALA A 99 6.61 19.74 -5.17
CA ALA A 99 6.16 20.37 -3.94
C ALA A 99 7.30 20.34 -2.91
N GLU A 100 7.72 21.52 -2.48
CA GLU A 100 8.70 21.67 -1.41
C GLU A 100 8.04 21.45 -0.06
N LEU A 101 8.69 20.65 0.79
CA LEU A 101 8.26 20.33 2.14
C LEU A 101 9.14 21.06 3.17
N PRO A 102 8.65 21.25 4.40
CA PRO A 102 9.49 21.74 5.49
C PRO A 102 10.79 20.96 5.60
N SER A 103 11.92 21.65 5.71
CA SER A 103 13.21 20.99 5.87
C SER A 103 13.27 20.22 7.19
N HIS A 104 14.22 19.29 7.29
CA HIS A 104 14.45 18.58 8.56
C HIS A 104 14.78 19.56 9.70
N GLU A 105 15.56 20.56 9.40
CA GLU A 105 15.99 21.60 10.33
C GLU A 105 14.81 22.49 10.77
N ASP A 106 13.91 22.84 9.85
CA ASP A 106 12.69 23.56 10.19
C ASP A 106 11.79 22.78 11.15
N ILE A 107 11.67 21.46 10.94
CA ILE A 107 10.86 20.58 11.79
C ILE A 107 11.49 20.45 13.19
N LEU A 108 12.83 20.45 13.29
CA LEU A 108 13.52 20.43 14.58
C LEU A 108 13.33 21.73 15.37
N GLN A 109 13.14 22.87 14.67
CA GLN A 109 12.88 24.17 15.31
C GLN A 109 11.40 24.36 15.66
N ASP A 110 10.50 23.80 14.86
CA ASP A 110 9.05 23.93 15.02
C ASP A 110 8.38 22.58 14.70
N GLU A 111 8.04 21.84 15.75
CA GLU A 111 7.43 20.52 15.65
C GLU A 111 6.06 20.53 14.95
N SER A 112 5.38 21.68 14.89
CA SER A 112 4.10 21.80 14.17
C SER A 112 4.25 21.51 12.67
N LYS A 113 5.43 21.77 12.10
CA LYS A 113 5.78 21.46 10.71
C LYS A 113 5.84 19.96 10.40
N LEU A 114 5.98 19.10 11.43
CA LEU A 114 5.84 17.66 11.26
C LEU A 114 4.42 17.26 10.85
N MET A 115 3.41 17.99 11.33
CA MET A 115 2.03 17.78 10.90
C MET A 115 1.84 18.18 9.43
N GLU A 116 2.41 19.31 9.00
CA GLU A 116 2.39 19.75 7.60
C GLU A 116 3.02 18.67 6.68
N LEU A 117 4.22 18.20 7.04
CA LEU A 117 4.89 17.10 6.35
C LEU A 117 4.00 15.84 6.27
N SER A 118 3.39 15.46 7.39
CA SER A 118 2.57 14.25 7.47
C SER A 118 1.33 14.33 6.59
N LEU A 119 0.65 15.48 6.56
CA LEU A 119 -0.50 15.72 5.71
C LEU A 119 -0.14 15.72 4.22
N ALA A 120 0.98 16.33 3.87
CA ALA A 120 1.47 16.32 2.49
C ALA A 120 1.85 14.90 2.03
N MET A 121 2.47 14.10 2.91
CA MET A 121 2.76 12.70 2.63
C MET A 121 1.50 11.84 2.47
N GLU A 122 0.48 12.09 3.29
CA GLU A 122 -0.80 11.39 3.19
C GLU A 122 -1.51 11.72 1.86
N ASP A 123 -1.57 12.99 1.49
CA ASP A 123 -2.14 13.44 0.21
C ASP A 123 -1.36 12.87 -0.98
N HIS A 124 -0.05 12.90 -0.92
CA HIS A 124 0.80 12.32 -1.97
C HIS A 124 0.55 10.82 -2.16
N LEU A 125 0.33 10.06 -1.09
CA LEU A 125 -0.02 8.63 -1.20
C LEU A 125 -1.43 8.41 -1.77
N LEU A 126 -2.34 9.32 -1.49
CA LEU A 126 -3.72 9.24 -1.96
C LEU A 126 -3.84 9.62 -3.44
N ASN A 127 -3.21 10.71 -3.82
CA ASN A 127 -3.43 11.40 -5.08
C ASN A 127 -2.20 11.44 -5.99
N GLY A 128 -0.99 11.21 -5.47
CA GLY A 128 0.27 11.43 -6.17
C GLY A 128 0.43 10.61 -7.45
N SER A 129 -0.08 9.39 -7.51
CA SER A 129 -0.05 8.57 -8.73
C SER A 129 -0.88 9.15 -9.89
N ARG A 130 -1.78 10.09 -9.59
CA ARG A 130 -2.61 10.79 -10.58
C ARG A 130 -2.08 12.19 -10.86
N SER A 131 -1.70 12.92 -9.80
CA SER A 131 -1.19 14.29 -9.94
C SER A 131 0.21 14.33 -10.55
N GLY A 132 0.98 13.24 -10.45
CA GLY A 132 2.37 13.19 -10.86
C GLY A 132 3.29 14.12 -10.05
N VAL A 133 2.81 14.70 -8.95
CA VAL A 133 3.56 15.63 -8.12
C VAL A 133 4.67 14.89 -7.38
N ARG A 134 5.89 15.40 -7.46
CA ARG A 134 7.04 14.95 -6.67
C ARG A 134 7.09 15.76 -5.38
N LEU A 135 7.61 15.15 -4.31
CA LEU A 135 7.90 15.89 -3.09
C LEU A 135 9.41 16.07 -2.93
N GLN A 136 9.82 17.20 -2.35
CA GLN A 136 11.22 17.44 -1.98
C GLN A 136 11.32 17.90 -0.53
N GLN A 137 12.31 17.33 0.19
CA GLN A 137 12.66 17.74 1.54
C GLN A 137 14.17 17.96 1.65
N ARG A 138 14.57 19.12 2.16
CA ARG A 138 15.97 19.40 2.49
C ARG A 138 16.36 18.77 3.82
N THR A 139 17.58 18.27 3.90
CA THR A 139 18.19 17.72 5.12
C THR A 139 19.69 17.97 5.06
N GLY A 140 20.18 18.97 5.78
CA GLY A 140 21.56 19.44 5.66
C GLY A 140 21.90 19.87 4.23
N ASN A 141 22.95 19.29 3.67
CA ASN A 141 23.38 19.51 2.29
C ASN A 141 22.78 18.52 1.28
N ARG A 142 21.68 17.86 1.63
CA ARG A 142 21.00 16.89 0.78
C ARG A 142 19.57 17.31 0.51
N ILE A 143 19.10 17.00 -0.70
CA ILE A 143 17.68 17.09 -1.09
C ILE A 143 17.17 15.68 -1.29
N LEU A 144 16.16 15.30 -0.52
CA LEU A 144 15.43 14.06 -0.71
C LEU A 144 14.32 14.31 -1.71
N GLN A 145 14.36 13.63 -2.83
CA GLN A 145 13.29 13.66 -3.86
C GLN A 145 12.48 12.39 -3.77
N VAL A 146 11.16 12.54 -3.56
CA VAL A 146 10.18 11.46 -3.51
C VAL A 146 9.41 11.46 -4.83
N GLU A 147 9.54 10.39 -5.59
CA GLU A 147 8.76 10.18 -6.81
C GLU A 147 7.29 9.84 -6.46
N PRO A 148 6.34 10.11 -7.36
CA PRO A 148 4.95 9.74 -7.14
C PRO A 148 4.77 8.25 -6.82
N PRO A 149 3.77 7.87 -6.03
CA PRO A 149 3.51 6.45 -5.76
C PRO A 149 3.09 5.73 -7.04
N HIS A 150 3.49 4.47 -7.16
CA HIS A 150 3.02 3.60 -8.22
C HIS A 150 1.48 3.46 -8.18
N ARG A 151 0.84 3.31 -9.34
CA ARG A 151 -0.62 3.17 -9.47
C ARG A 151 -1.23 1.98 -8.71
N GLY A 152 -0.39 1.08 -8.23
CA GLY A 152 -0.77 -0.25 -7.73
C GLY A 152 -0.87 -1.26 -8.87
N LEU A 153 -0.73 -2.53 -8.54
CA LEU A 153 -0.83 -3.61 -9.52
C LEU A 153 -2.28 -3.79 -9.99
N SER A 154 -2.47 -4.18 -11.25
CA SER A 154 -3.75 -4.65 -11.77
C SER A 154 -4.13 -6.03 -11.18
N THR A 155 -5.31 -6.53 -11.50
CA THR A 155 -5.71 -7.90 -11.12
C THR A 155 -4.79 -8.93 -11.77
N GLU A 156 -4.48 -8.76 -13.05
CA GLU A 156 -3.62 -9.65 -13.82
C GLU A 156 -2.19 -9.65 -13.28
N GLU A 157 -1.63 -8.47 -13.02
CA GLU A 157 -0.30 -8.33 -12.42
C GLU A 157 -0.22 -8.94 -11.01
N LEU A 158 -1.30 -8.84 -10.21
CA LEU A 158 -1.39 -9.49 -8.91
C LEU A 158 -1.47 -11.02 -9.06
N ASP A 159 -2.27 -11.51 -9.99
CA ASP A 159 -2.43 -12.93 -10.23
C ASP A 159 -1.12 -13.56 -10.69
N GLU A 160 -0.38 -12.90 -11.59
CA GLU A 160 0.95 -13.30 -12.00
C GLU A 160 1.91 -13.37 -10.80
N LEU A 161 1.94 -12.32 -9.96
CA LEU A 161 2.76 -12.30 -8.76
C LEU A 161 2.44 -13.46 -7.80
N TYR A 162 1.16 -13.71 -7.54
CA TYR A 162 0.74 -14.80 -6.65
C TYR A 162 0.82 -16.19 -7.30
N SER A 163 1.06 -16.27 -8.61
CA SER A 163 1.36 -17.51 -9.31
C SER A 163 2.77 -18.05 -9.07
N LEU A 164 3.68 -17.19 -8.60
CA LEU A 164 5.07 -17.54 -8.33
C LEU A 164 5.18 -18.72 -7.33
N PRO A 165 6.24 -19.54 -7.44
CA PRO A 165 6.41 -20.75 -6.63
C PRO A 165 6.91 -20.43 -5.22
N PHE A 166 6.07 -19.84 -4.38
CA PHE A 166 6.39 -19.60 -2.99
C PHE A 166 6.54 -20.91 -2.21
N SER A 167 7.67 -21.10 -1.52
CA SER A 167 7.93 -22.30 -0.74
C SER A 167 7.03 -22.47 0.48
N ARG A 168 6.52 -21.37 1.03
CA ARG A 168 5.74 -21.33 2.28
C ARG A 168 6.51 -21.92 3.50
N GLU A 169 7.82 -21.97 3.41
CA GLU A 169 8.71 -22.45 4.45
C GLU A 169 9.53 -21.33 5.06
N ALA A 170 10.04 -21.56 6.29
CA ALA A 170 10.98 -20.64 6.90
C ALA A 170 12.28 -20.62 6.09
N HIS A 171 12.92 -19.45 6.00
CA HIS A 171 14.23 -19.37 5.37
C HIS A 171 15.23 -20.31 6.08
N PRO A 172 16.08 -21.07 5.36
CA PRO A 172 16.99 -22.07 5.93
C PRO A 172 17.97 -21.55 7.01
N ARG A 173 18.13 -20.23 7.09
CA ARG A 173 18.93 -19.58 8.15
C ARG A 173 18.32 -19.75 9.55
N TYR A 174 17.00 -19.89 9.64
CA TYR A 174 16.32 -20.08 10.92
C TYR A 174 16.43 -21.54 11.34
N ARG A 175 17.07 -21.79 12.47
CA ARG A 175 17.21 -23.12 13.06
C ARG A 175 16.09 -23.46 14.02
N GLU A 176 15.49 -22.44 14.62
CA GLU A 176 14.40 -22.57 15.57
C GLU A 176 13.04 -22.50 14.86
N LYS A 177 12.06 -23.16 15.44
CA LYS A 177 10.68 -23.11 14.95
C LYS A 177 10.14 -21.68 15.10
N ILE A 178 9.55 -21.17 14.03
CA ILE A 178 8.86 -19.87 14.03
C ILE A 178 7.35 -20.11 14.27
N PRO A 179 6.83 -19.86 15.50
CA PRO A 179 5.44 -20.16 15.83
C PRO A 179 4.42 -19.45 14.90
N ALA A 180 4.73 -18.23 14.51
CA ALA A 180 3.89 -17.46 13.60
C ALA A 180 3.68 -18.14 12.24
N LEU A 181 4.68 -18.88 11.74
CA LEU A 181 4.61 -19.57 10.45
C LEU A 181 3.48 -20.61 10.42
N ASP A 182 3.25 -21.31 11.52
CA ASP A 182 2.17 -22.32 11.60
C ASP A 182 0.78 -21.69 11.42
N THR A 183 0.60 -20.43 11.79
CA THR A 183 -0.67 -19.70 11.65
C THR A 183 -0.89 -19.12 10.26
N ILE A 184 0.20 -18.77 9.54
CA ILE A 184 0.10 -18.05 8.26
C ILE A 184 0.45 -18.90 7.05
N ARG A 185 1.12 -20.05 7.21
CA ARG A 185 1.58 -20.89 6.10
C ARG A 185 0.47 -21.22 5.10
N PHE A 186 -0.70 -21.57 5.60
CA PHE A 186 -1.86 -21.91 4.80
C PHE A 186 -2.92 -20.81 4.84
N SER A 187 -2.50 -19.55 4.74
CA SER A 187 -3.36 -18.41 4.54
C SER A 187 -3.29 -17.91 3.10
N ILE A 188 -4.37 -17.32 2.61
CA ILE A 188 -4.45 -16.72 1.27
C ILE A 188 -4.79 -15.25 1.38
N THR A 189 -3.97 -14.43 0.72
CA THR A 189 -4.25 -13.01 0.54
C THR A 189 -5.12 -12.83 -0.69
N THR A 190 -6.33 -12.29 -0.50
CA THR A 190 -7.30 -12.09 -1.58
C THR A 190 -7.14 -10.75 -2.28
N HIS A 191 -6.65 -9.74 -1.57
CA HIS A 191 -6.50 -8.38 -2.07
C HIS A 191 -5.43 -7.62 -1.28
N ARG A 192 -5.08 -6.45 -1.76
CA ARG A 192 -4.20 -5.48 -1.09
C ARG A 192 -4.92 -4.15 -0.94
N GLY A 193 -4.44 -3.32 0.01
CA GLY A 193 -5.03 -2.05 0.33
C GLY A 193 -6.09 -2.12 1.43
N CYS A 194 -6.45 -0.97 1.97
CA CYS A 194 -7.51 -0.85 2.97
C CYS A 194 -8.20 0.51 2.87
N ALA A 195 -9.50 0.50 2.60
CA ALA A 195 -10.30 1.72 2.45
C ALA A 195 -10.64 2.42 3.79
N GLY A 196 -10.16 1.86 4.91
CA GLY A 196 -10.47 2.34 6.27
C GLY A 196 -9.91 3.71 6.60
N GLY A 197 -8.67 4.01 6.23
CA GLY A 197 -8.03 5.29 6.53
C GLY A 197 -7.92 5.58 8.03
N CYS A 198 -7.66 4.57 8.85
CA CYS A 198 -7.53 4.73 10.31
C CYS A 198 -6.25 5.51 10.63
N SER A 199 -6.34 6.55 11.46
CA SER A 199 -5.23 7.44 11.79
C SER A 199 -4.04 6.76 12.48
N PHE A 200 -4.27 5.65 13.17
CA PHE A 200 -3.24 4.87 13.87
C PHE A 200 -2.62 3.75 13.00
N CYS A 201 -3.14 3.52 11.77
CA CYS A 201 -2.80 2.33 11.00
C CYS A 201 -1.85 2.67 9.84
N SER A 202 -0.68 2.06 9.85
CA SER A 202 0.33 2.22 8.80
C SER A 202 0.04 1.44 7.52
N LEU A 203 -0.93 0.53 7.51
CA LEU A 203 -1.25 -0.28 6.33
C LEU A 203 -1.64 0.57 5.13
N THR A 204 -2.43 1.62 5.36
CA THR A 204 -2.84 2.54 4.29
C THR A 204 -1.65 3.29 3.70
N LEU A 205 -0.67 3.66 4.53
CA LEU A 205 0.56 4.32 4.10
C LEU A 205 1.53 3.39 3.35
N HIS A 206 1.33 2.08 3.49
CA HIS A 206 2.17 1.07 2.84
C HIS A 206 1.50 0.42 1.63
N GLN A 207 0.26 -0.06 1.77
CA GLN A 207 -0.45 -0.77 0.70
C GLN A 207 -1.37 0.15 -0.13
N GLY A 208 -1.61 1.37 0.33
CA GLY A 208 -2.56 2.29 -0.28
C GLY A 208 -4.00 2.09 0.22
N ARG A 209 -4.87 3.04 -0.16
CA ARG A 209 -6.30 3.04 0.19
C ARG A 209 -7.17 2.33 -0.83
N ARG A 210 -6.70 2.21 -2.06
CA ARG A 210 -7.42 1.51 -3.12
C ARG A 210 -7.29 0.02 -2.95
N ILE A 211 -8.41 -0.65 -3.05
CA ILE A 211 -8.41 -2.10 -3.02
C ILE A 211 -7.97 -2.62 -4.39
N ARG A 212 -6.96 -3.49 -4.38
CA ARG A 212 -6.46 -4.21 -5.53
C ARG A 212 -6.70 -5.69 -5.30
N SER A 213 -7.63 -6.26 -6.03
CA SER A 213 -8.12 -7.63 -5.81
C SER A 213 -7.50 -8.59 -6.81
N ARG A 214 -7.21 -9.78 -6.34
CA ARG A 214 -6.90 -10.92 -7.19
C ARG A 214 -8.17 -11.44 -7.86
N SER A 215 -8.02 -12.13 -8.98
CA SER A 215 -9.14 -12.82 -9.62
C SER A 215 -9.62 -13.99 -8.77
N PHE A 216 -10.84 -14.40 -9.05
CA PHE A 216 -11.44 -15.60 -8.45
C PHE A 216 -10.58 -16.83 -8.74
N GLN A 217 -10.15 -17.00 -9.99
CA GLN A 217 -9.40 -18.19 -10.42
C GLN A 217 -8.03 -18.24 -9.75
N SER A 218 -7.31 -17.12 -9.66
CA SER A 218 -6.02 -17.07 -8.98
C SER A 218 -6.08 -17.53 -7.53
N ILE A 219 -7.16 -17.19 -6.81
CA ILE A 219 -7.39 -17.64 -5.45
C ILE A 219 -7.60 -19.17 -5.39
N ILE A 220 -8.43 -19.72 -6.28
CA ILE A 220 -8.69 -21.17 -6.36
C ILE A 220 -7.40 -21.92 -6.69
N ASP A 221 -6.67 -21.49 -7.69
CA ASP A 221 -5.41 -22.12 -8.12
C ASP A 221 -4.38 -22.17 -6.98
N GLU A 222 -4.32 -21.11 -6.15
CA GLU A 222 -3.44 -21.10 -4.99
C GLU A 222 -3.89 -22.10 -3.92
N VAL A 223 -5.18 -22.24 -3.64
CA VAL A 223 -5.70 -23.28 -2.73
C VAL A 223 -5.33 -24.67 -3.24
N GLU A 224 -5.46 -24.91 -4.54
CA GLU A 224 -5.07 -26.18 -5.16
C GLU A 224 -3.56 -26.45 -5.05
N LYS A 225 -2.74 -25.43 -5.24
CA LYS A 225 -1.28 -25.54 -5.03
C LYS A 225 -0.95 -25.86 -3.57
N LEU A 226 -1.60 -25.18 -2.62
CA LEU A 226 -1.41 -25.42 -1.19
C LEU A 226 -1.81 -26.82 -0.77
N SER A 227 -2.82 -27.43 -1.39
CA SER A 227 -3.25 -28.80 -1.10
C SER A 227 -2.15 -29.85 -1.36
N LYS A 228 -1.18 -29.53 -2.24
CA LYS A 228 -0.04 -30.41 -2.58
C LYS A 228 1.15 -30.24 -1.63
N HIS A 229 1.08 -29.31 -0.70
CA HIS A 229 2.19 -29.06 0.24
C HIS A 229 2.30 -30.23 1.24
N PRO A 230 3.51 -30.73 1.56
CA PRO A 230 3.72 -31.91 2.43
C PRO A 230 3.07 -31.78 3.81
N GLN A 231 2.99 -30.55 4.33
CA GLN A 231 2.40 -30.28 5.66
C GLN A 231 0.92 -29.92 5.60
N TRP A 232 0.28 -29.99 4.42
CA TRP A 232 -1.15 -29.73 4.29
C TRP A 232 -1.98 -30.72 5.11
N ARG A 233 -2.96 -30.21 5.84
CA ARG A 233 -3.90 -30.99 6.68
C ARG A 233 -5.38 -30.77 6.33
N GLY A 234 -5.63 -30.10 5.21
CA GLY A 234 -6.98 -29.77 4.77
C GLY A 234 -7.55 -28.51 5.42
N VAL A 235 -6.73 -27.68 6.04
CA VAL A 235 -7.20 -26.46 6.72
C VAL A 235 -6.58 -25.23 6.08
N LEU A 236 -7.44 -24.36 5.56
CA LEU A 236 -7.06 -23.01 5.20
C LEU A 236 -7.24 -22.11 6.43
N SER A 237 -6.12 -21.59 6.96
CA SER A 237 -6.10 -20.88 8.25
C SER A 237 -6.67 -19.46 8.16
N ASP A 238 -6.64 -18.86 6.97
CA ASP A 238 -7.22 -17.54 6.72
C ASP A 238 -7.48 -17.32 5.22
N LEU A 239 -8.57 -16.65 4.91
CA LEU A 239 -8.86 -16.08 3.60
C LEU A 239 -9.19 -14.61 3.79
N GLY A 240 -8.27 -13.73 3.40
CA GLY A 240 -8.44 -12.30 3.65
C GLY A 240 -7.24 -11.46 3.24
N ALA A 241 -7.08 -10.34 3.93
CA ALA A 241 -5.98 -9.39 3.74
C ALA A 241 -5.85 -8.49 4.97
N ALA A 242 -5.37 -7.25 4.80
CA ALA A 242 -5.34 -6.22 5.85
C ALA A 242 -6.71 -6.05 6.55
N THR A 243 -7.80 -6.29 5.81
CA THR A 243 -9.17 -6.42 6.29
C THR A 243 -9.81 -7.57 5.54
N ALA A 244 -10.42 -8.54 6.23
CA ALA A 244 -10.90 -9.79 5.62
C ALA A 244 -11.90 -9.59 4.47
N ASN A 245 -12.77 -8.60 4.58
CA ASN A 245 -13.95 -8.49 3.73
C ASN A 245 -13.96 -7.25 2.81
N MET A 246 -12.82 -6.98 2.15
CA MET A 246 -12.73 -5.92 1.12
C MET A 246 -12.36 -6.46 -0.28
N TRP A 247 -12.36 -7.77 -0.47
CA TRP A 247 -12.11 -8.33 -1.80
C TRP A 247 -13.18 -7.87 -2.79
N GLN A 248 -12.74 -7.43 -3.98
CA GLN A 248 -13.56 -6.80 -5.01
C GLN A 248 -14.29 -5.51 -4.57
N ALA A 249 -13.93 -4.94 -3.43
CA ALA A 249 -14.40 -3.61 -3.12
C ALA A 249 -13.77 -2.59 -4.09
N SER A 250 -14.55 -1.62 -4.53
CA SER A 250 -14.14 -0.65 -5.55
C SER A 250 -14.70 0.74 -5.24
N CYS A 251 -14.15 1.73 -5.95
CA CYS A 251 -14.66 3.10 -5.93
C CYS A 251 -15.26 3.43 -7.29
N GLU A 252 -16.57 3.71 -7.37
CA GLU A 252 -17.22 4.08 -8.62
C GLU A 252 -16.74 5.42 -9.21
N ALA A 253 -16.08 6.26 -8.41
CA ALA A 253 -15.46 7.46 -8.92
C ALA A 253 -14.14 7.17 -9.68
N ASP A 254 -13.53 6.00 -9.47
CA ASP A 254 -12.26 5.64 -10.13
C ASP A 254 -12.44 5.31 -11.62
N TRP A 255 -13.63 4.87 -12.06
CA TRP A 255 -13.90 4.57 -13.49
C TRP A 255 -13.94 5.82 -14.38
N ARG A 256 -14.13 6.99 -13.77
CA ARG A 256 -14.13 8.29 -14.49
C ARG A 256 -12.73 8.81 -14.79
N LEU A 257 -11.71 8.04 -14.42
CA LEU A 257 -10.31 8.38 -14.63
C LEU A 257 -9.75 7.52 -15.76
N PRO A 258 -8.93 8.08 -16.67
CA PRO A 258 -8.29 7.30 -17.71
C PRO A 258 -7.58 6.09 -17.11
N SER A 259 -7.80 4.93 -17.71
CA SER A 259 -7.03 3.74 -17.38
C SER A 259 -5.59 3.97 -17.87
N ALA A 260 -4.60 3.73 -17.03
CA ALA A 260 -3.18 3.93 -17.34
C ALA A 260 -2.64 3.04 -18.48
N GLY A 261 -3.54 2.36 -19.22
CA GLY A 261 -3.21 1.53 -20.37
C GLY A 261 -3.61 2.11 -21.73
N ASN A 262 -4.48 3.12 -21.77
CA ASN A 262 -5.00 3.70 -23.02
C ASN A 262 -4.57 5.17 -23.14
N ALA A 263 -3.26 5.42 -23.05
CA ALA A 263 -2.71 6.76 -23.23
C ALA A 263 -3.00 7.32 -24.65
N ASP A 264 -3.30 6.45 -25.60
CA ASP A 264 -3.54 6.82 -27.00
C ASP A 264 -4.99 7.29 -27.27
N GLU A 265 -5.96 6.94 -26.40
CA GLU A 265 -7.37 7.34 -26.59
C GLU A 265 -7.70 8.70 -25.91
N ASP A 266 -6.86 9.17 -24.99
CA ASP A 266 -7.04 10.42 -24.27
C ASP A 266 -6.11 11.56 -24.71
N ALA A 267 -5.38 11.38 -25.81
CA ALA A 267 -4.61 12.46 -26.44
C ALA A 267 -5.56 13.41 -27.20
N ASP A 268 -5.32 14.71 -27.08
CA ASP A 268 -5.91 15.69 -27.98
C ASP A 268 -5.19 15.64 -29.36
N GLU A 269 -5.78 16.27 -30.37
CA GLU A 269 -5.24 16.29 -31.73
C GLU A 269 -3.81 16.86 -31.84
N ASP A 270 -3.33 17.52 -30.78
CA ASP A 270 -1.97 18.08 -30.65
C ASP A 270 -1.01 17.19 -29.81
N GLY A 271 -1.41 15.97 -29.43
CA GLY A 271 -0.58 15.01 -28.67
C GLY A 271 -0.41 15.37 -27.20
N GLY A 272 -1.20 16.29 -26.66
CA GLY A 272 -1.27 16.65 -25.25
C GLY A 272 -2.25 15.74 -24.51
N LEU A 273 -1.88 15.23 -23.33
CA LEU A 273 -2.83 14.60 -22.41
C LEU A 273 -3.87 15.64 -21.98
N LYS A 274 -5.16 15.36 -22.20
CA LYS A 274 -6.24 16.22 -21.72
C LYS A 274 -6.07 16.46 -20.23
N ALA A 275 -5.84 17.69 -19.83
CA ALA A 275 -5.70 18.10 -18.45
C ALA A 275 -7.02 17.80 -17.72
N HIS A 276 -7.11 16.65 -17.05
CA HIS A 276 -8.24 16.37 -16.16
C HIS A 276 -8.20 17.38 -15.02
N SER A 277 -9.27 18.14 -14.88
CA SER A 277 -9.38 19.20 -13.90
C SER A 277 -9.07 18.67 -12.48
N ALA A 278 -8.44 19.50 -11.65
CA ALA A 278 -8.14 19.21 -10.25
C ALA A 278 -9.37 18.76 -9.42
N ALA A 279 -10.57 18.93 -9.95
CA ALA A 279 -11.85 18.47 -9.37
C ALA A 279 -11.99 16.94 -9.29
N SER A 280 -11.12 16.16 -9.92
CA SER A 280 -11.18 14.68 -9.92
C SER A 280 -10.43 14.00 -8.76
N LEU A 281 -9.69 14.75 -7.95
CA LEU A 281 -8.93 14.18 -6.83
C LEU A 281 -9.85 13.95 -5.62
N CYS A 282 -9.67 12.79 -4.96
CA CYS A 282 -10.44 12.44 -3.78
C CYS A 282 -9.89 13.15 -2.53
N SER A 283 -10.72 13.98 -1.89
CA SER A 283 -10.36 14.66 -0.64
C SER A 283 -10.67 13.87 0.64
N ARG A 284 -11.39 12.73 0.53
CA ARG A 284 -11.76 11.94 1.70
C ARG A 284 -10.57 11.18 2.27
N LYS A 285 -10.37 11.29 3.58
CA LYS A 285 -9.34 10.52 4.32
C LYS A 285 -9.74 9.06 4.56
N SER A 286 -11.04 8.75 4.56
CA SER A 286 -11.60 7.41 4.71
C SER A 286 -12.77 7.20 3.77
N CYS A 287 -12.85 6.02 3.14
CA CYS A 287 -14.02 5.62 2.36
C CYS A 287 -15.17 5.12 3.24
N LEU A 288 -14.89 4.87 4.53
CA LEU A 288 -15.82 4.19 5.43
C LEU A 288 -16.23 5.04 6.64
N TYR A 289 -15.47 6.06 7.01
CA TYR A 289 -15.73 6.89 8.20
C TYR A 289 -15.87 8.37 7.82
N PRO A 290 -16.74 9.16 8.50
CA PRO A 290 -17.71 8.78 9.55
C PRO A 290 -18.91 8.00 9.02
N LYS A 291 -19.17 8.07 7.74
CA LYS A 291 -20.19 7.28 7.01
C LYS A 291 -19.57 6.73 5.73
N PRO A 292 -19.95 5.52 5.29
CA PRO A 292 -19.49 4.98 4.01
C PRO A 292 -19.65 5.99 2.87
N CYS A 293 -18.63 6.06 2.02
CA CYS A 293 -18.67 6.91 0.83
C CYS A 293 -19.73 6.36 -0.13
N PRO A 294 -20.61 7.21 -0.72
CA PRO A 294 -21.60 6.75 -1.69
C PRO A 294 -21.01 6.03 -2.91
N HIS A 295 -19.76 6.38 -3.27
CA HIS A 295 -19.05 5.76 -4.40
C HIS A 295 -18.31 4.46 -4.02
N PHE A 296 -18.30 4.08 -2.75
CA PHE A 296 -17.63 2.86 -2.30
C PHE A 296 -18.58 1.66 -2.41
N LYS A 297 -18.22 0.67 -3.21
CA LYS A 297 -18.95 -0.58 -3.37
C LYS A 297 -18.20 -1.70 -2.67
N ALA A 298 -18.90 -2.41 -1.81
CA ALA A 298 -18.36 -3.57 -1.08
C ALA A 298 -18.63 -4.86 -1.84
N GLY A 299 -17.62 -5.74 -1.96
CA GLY A 299 -17.70 -7.00 -2.72
C GLY A 299 -18.22 -8.19 -1.92
N GLN A 300 -19.08 -8.03 -0.90
CA GLN A 300 -19.45 -9.09 0.04
C GLN A 300 -20.10 -10.31 -0.62
N GLY A 301 -20.96 -10.10 -1.60
CA GLY A 301 -21.61 -11.20 -2.33
C GLY A 301 -20.62 -12.06 -3.12
N ALA A 302 -19.69 -11.42 -3.81
CA ALA A 302 -18.64 -12.11 -4.56
C ALA A 302 -17.68 -12.85 -3.61
N LEU A 303 -17.32 -12.24 -2.47
CA LEU A 303 -16.50 -12.88 -1.45
C LEU A 303 -17.18 -14.14 -0.90
N LEU A 304 -18.48 -14.10 -0.65
CA LEU A 304 -19.23 -15.28 -0.21
C LEU A 304 -19.22 -16.41 -1.26
N GLN A 305 -19.29 -16.06 -2.54
CA GLN A 305 -19.22 -17.06 -3.62
C GLN A 305 -17.86 -17.76 -3.67
N VAL A 306 -16.74 -17.01 -3.54
CA VAL A 306 -15.40 -17.62 -3.52
C VAL A 306 -15.22 -18.49 -2.28
N MET A 307 -15.72 -18.07 -1.12
CA MET A 307 -15.67 -18.85 0.11
C MET A 307 -16.41 -20.19 -0.05
N LYS A 308 -17.64 -20.18 -0.57
CA LYS A 308 -18.43 -21.40 -0.85
C LYS A 308 -17.75 -22.31 -1.87
N ARG A 309 -17.15 -21.73 -2.92
CA ARG A 309 -16.41 -22.52 -3.91
C ARG A 309 -15.18 -23.19 -3.29
N ILE A 310 -14.41 -22.48 -2.48
CA ILE A 310 -13.27 -23.06 -1.76
C ILE A 310 -13.72 -24.18 -0.83
N ASP A 311 -14.80 -23.95 -0.06
CA ASP A 311 -15.33 -24.93 0.90
C ASP A 311 -15.83 -26.21 0.23
N SER A 312 -16.25 -26.15 -1.04
CA SER A 312 -16.65 -27.31 -1.83
C SER A 312 -15.49 -28.15 -2.40
N LEU A 313 -14.23 -27.74 -2.22
CA LEU A 313 -13.09 -28.47 -2.76
C LEU A 313 -12.83 -29.77 -1.97
N PRO A 314 -12.65 -30.93 -2.63
CA PRO A 314 -12.62 -32.24 -1.96
C PRO A 314 -11.45 -32.46 -1.02
N PHE A 315 -10.36 -31.70 -1.21
CA PHE A 315 -9.15 -31.76 -0.36
C PHE A 315 -9.18 -30.76 0.80
N LEU A 316 -10.22 -29.92 0.89
CA LEU A 316 -10.40 -28.98 1.99
C LEU A 316 -11.35 -29.57 3.05
N LYS A 317 -10.93 -29.57 4.30
CA LYS A 317 -11.74 -29.97 5.45
C LYS A 317 -12.34 -28.76 6.16
N ARG A 318 -11.65 -27.62 6.11
CA ARG A 318 -12.08 -26.41 6.81
C ARG A 318 -11.46 -25.16 6.23
N LEU A 319 -12.31 -24.17 5.97
CA LEU A 319 -11.96 -22.79 5.68
C LEU A 319 -12.16 -21.95 6.95
N ARG A 320 -11.22 -21.04 7.24
CA ARG A 320 -11.35 -20.06 8.31
C ARG A 320 -11.11 -18.65 7.80
N VAL A 321 -11.74 -17.70 8.48
CA VAL A 321 -11.46 -16.27 8.36
C VAL A 321 -10.91 -15.82 9.71
N SER A 322 -9.61 -15.57 9.77
CA SER A 322 -8.87 -15.18 10.97
C SER A 322 -8.45 -13.71 10.95
N SER A 323 -8.45 -13.10 9.79
CA SER A 323 -8.24 -11.65 9.60
C SER A 323 -9.41 -10.83 10.13
N GLY A 324 -9.16 -9.58 10.50
CA GLY A 324 -10.19 -8.70 11.06
C GLY A 324 -11.28 -8.37 10.05
N VAL A 325 -12.54 -8.61 10.42
CA VAL A 325 -13.72 -8.34 9.61
C VAL A 325 -14.26 -6.95 9.91
N ARG A 326 -14.48 -6.16 8.88
CA ARG A 326 -15.20 -4.89 8.98
C ARG A 326 -16.68 -5.16 9.17
N HIS A 327 -17.15 -4.96 10.40
CA HIS A 327 -18.53 -5.23 10.76
C HIS A 327 -19.54 -4.33 10.03
N ASP A 328 -19.18 -3.05 9.84
CA ASP A 328 -19.98 -2.10 9.09
C ASP A 328 -20.20 -2.51 7.61
N LEU A 329 -19.19 -3.11 6.97
CA LEU A 329 -19.35 -3.70 5.64
C LEU A 329 -20.06 -5.04 5.66
N ALA A 330 -19.79 -5.87 6.66
CA ALA A 330 -20.42 -7.19 6.77
C ALA A 330 -21.94 -7.10 6.95
N LEU A 331 -22.42 -6.08 7.67
CA LEU A 331 -23.83 -5.82 7.89
C LEU A 331 -24.57 -5.31 6.65
N LEU A 332 -23.86 -4.88 5.61
CA LEU A 332 -24.49 -4.49 4.33
C LEU A 332 -25.00 -5.69 3.52
N HIS A 333 -24.67 -6.92 3.93
CA HIS A 333 -25.04 -8.13 3.21
C HIS A 333 -25.38 -9.29 4.17
N ASP A 334 -26.64 -9.45 4.49
CA ASP A 334 -27.14 -10.43 5.46
C ASP A 334 -26.65 -11.87 5.21
N GLY A 335 -26.59 -12.29 3.98
CA GLY A 335 -26.10 -13.62 3.62
C GLY A 335 -24.64 -13.83 3.96
N TYR A 336 -23.81 -12.81 3.82
CA TYR A 336 -22.38 -12.88 4.15
C TYR A 336 -22.16 -13.03 5.66
N ILE A 337 -22.75 -12.16 6.48
CA ILE A 337 -22.51 -12.19 7.93
C ILE A 337 -23.06 -13.48 8.57
N LYS A 338 -24.22 -13.94 8.14
CA LYS A 338 -24.81 -15.19 8.64
C LYS A 338 -23.91 -16.39 8.33
N GLU A 339 -23.44 -16.49 7.08
CA GLU A 339 -22.61 -17.63 6.66
C GLU A 339 -21.21 -17.55 7.28
N LEU A 340 -20.63 -16.34 7.39
CA LEU A 340 -19.36 -16.14 8.06
C LEU A 340 -19.40 -16.68 9.50
N LEU A 341 -20.41 -16.27 10.28
CA LEU A 341 -20.55 -16.68 11.68
C LEU A 341 -20.82 -18.17 11.82
N ARG A 342 -21.60 -18.77 10.92
CA ARG A 342 -21.96 -20.17 10.96
C ARG A 342 -20.81 -21.10 10.60
N SER A 343 -20.06 -20.77 9.56
CA SER A 343 -19.19 -21.75 8.90
C SER A 343 -17.69 -21.40 8.97
N TYR A 344 -17.33 -20.12 9.03
CA TYR A 344 -15.94 -19.69 8.78
C TYR A 344 -15.23 -19.06 9.98
N VAL A 345 -15.93 -18.84 11.08
CA VAL A 345 -15.33 -18.36 12.33
C VAL A 345 -14.82 -19.52 13.18
N GLY A 346 -13.57 -19.44 13.59
CA GLY A 346 -12.89 -20.51 14.33
C GLY A 346 -13.00 -20.43 15.86
N GLY A 347 -14.06 -19.82 16.39
CA GLY A 347 -14.29 -19.62 17.84
C GLY A 347 -14.52 -18.16 18.20
N GLN A 348 -13.64 -17.25 17.75
CA GLN A 348 -13.80 -15.82 17.98
C GLN A 348 -13.76 -15.06 16.64
N LEU A 349 -14.73 -14.19 16.43
CA LEU A 349 -14.74 -13.25 15.32
C LEU A 349 -13.81 -12.08 15.65
N LYS A 350 -12.79 -11.86 14.83
CA LYS A 350 -11.96 -10.67 14.91
C LYS A 350 -12.64 -9.53 14.14
N ILE A 351 -12.93 -8.45 14.85
CA ILE A 351 -13.55 -7.26 14.25
C ILE A 351 -12.49 -6.22 13.99
N ALA A 352 -12.41 -5.74 12.75
CA ALA A 352 -11.59 -4.60 12.36
C ALA A 352 -12.42 -3.33 12.50
N GLN A 353 -12.31 -2.64 13.63
CA GLN A 353 -12.98 -1.36 13.83
C GLN A 353 -12.20 -0.24 13.16
N ILE A 354 -12.93 0.68 12.50
CA ILE A 354 -12.40 2.00 12.20
C ILE A 354 -12.60 2.86 13.43
N GLY A 355 -11.58 3.57 13.82
CA GLY A 355 -11.77 4.49 14.90
C GLY A 355 -10.52 5.32 15.16
N ARG A 356 -10.69 6.26 16.05
CA ARG A 356 -9.58 6.90 16.74
C ARG A 356 -8.90 5.86 17.63
N ALA A 357 -7.62 6.05 17.96
CA ALA A 357 -6.86 5.16 18.84
C ALA A 357 -7.64 4.81 20.14
N SER A 358 -8.35 5.78 20.72
CA SER A 358 -9.21 5.61 21.89
C SER A 358 -10.33 4.57 21.74
N CYS A 359 -10.80 4.31 20.53
CA CYS A 359 -11.81 3.26 20.29
C CYS A 359 -11.21 1.85 20.35
N ARG A 360 -9.94 1.71 19.99
CA ARG A 360 -9.24 0.42 20.00
C ARG A 360 -8.88 -0.02 21.40
N GLU A 361 -8.49 0.90 22.28
CA GLU A 361 -8.19 0.62 23.68
C GLU A 361 -9.40 0.06 24.44
N ARG A 362 -10.61 0.57 24.15
CA ARG A 362 -11.85 0.09 24.81
C ARG A 362 -12.22 -1.35 24.43
N VAL A 363 -11.76 -1.85 23.28
CA VAL A 363 -12.05 -3.23 22.84
C VAL A 363 -11.12 -4.22 23.51
N TYR A 364 -9.88 -3.84 23.81
CA TYR A 364 -8.91 -4.71 24.47
C TYR A 364 -9.07 -4.77 26.00
N THR A 365 -9.71 -3.80 26.61
CA THR A 365 -9.93 -3.76 28.07
C THR A 365 -11.20 -4.47 28.56
N LYS A 366 -11.98 -5.07 27.66
CA LYS A 366 -13.22 -5.79 27.98
C LYS A 366 -13.21 -7.27 27.57
N VAL A 367 -12.04 -7.85 27.37
CA VAL A 367 -11.90 -9.32 27.19
C VAL A 367 -11.24 -9.91 28.42
#